data_81263070ff61726117886b9a6f0f6882
#
_entry.id   81263070ff61726117886b9a6f0f6882
#
_cell.length_a   1.000
_cell.length_b   1.000
_cell.length_c   1.000
_cell.angle_alpha   90.00
_cell.angle_beta   90.00
_cell.angle_gamma   90.00
#
_symmetry.space_group_name_H-M   'P 1'
#
loop_
_entity.id
_entity.type
_entity.pdbx_description
1 polymer ?
#
loop_
_entity_poly.entity_id
_entity_poly.type
_entity_poly.pdbx_seq_one_letter_code
_entity_poly.pdbx_strand_id
1 'polypeptide(L)'
;MAVAAVLKFPGGTLEQYDEVIAKMGLEPGGAGPPHGLFHWVTATEDGIQVTDVWDSKEAFEQFAAEQIGPITAEVGVPGPPEITFHEVHNYLTAG
;
A
#
# COMPACT_ATOMS: atom_id res chain seq x y z
N MET A 1 6.38 -2.98 -17.13
CA MET A 1 7.01 -1.76 -16.67
C MET A 1 6.55 -1.44 -15.26
N ALA A 2 7.45 -1.03 -14.38
CA ALA A 2 7.09 -0.77 -13.01
C ALA A 2 6.12 0.43 -12.90
N VAL A 3 5.21 0.35 -11.94
CA VAL A 3 4.20 1.39 -11.70
C VAL A 3 4.21 1.77 -10.23
N ALA A 4 4.08 3.05 -9.94
CA ALA A 4 3.88 3.53 -8.59
C ALA A 4 2.39 3.70 -8.33
N ALA A 5 1.95 3.27 -7.15
CA ALA A 5 0.59 3.49 -6.67
C ALA A 5 0.68 4.35 -5.40
N VAL A 6 0.01 5.49 -5.42
CA VAL A 6 -0.09 6.37 -4.26
C VAL A 6 -1.52 6.26 -3.73
N LEU A 7 -1.65 5.74 -2.52
CA LEU A 7 -2.95 5.53 -1.88
C LEU A 7 -3.10 6.49 -0.73
N LYS A 8 -4.16 7.30 -0.78
CA LYS A 8 -4.49 8.21 0.33
C LYS A 8 -5.73 7.69 1.03
N PHE A 9 -5.63 7.54 2.35
CA PHE A 9 -6.74 7.07 3.19
C PHE A 9 -7.16 8.18 4.15
N PRO A 10 -8.07 9.07 3.73
CA PRO A 10 -8.58 10.10 4.63
C PRO A 10 -9.23 9.46 5.87
N GLY A 11 -8.87 9.95 7.05
CA GLY A 11 -9.36 9.38 8.30
C GLY A 11 -8.67 8.11 8.77
N GLY A 12 -7.78 7.54 7.97
CA GLY A 12 -7.00 6.38 8.38
C GLY A 12 -5.94 6.73 9.41
N THR A 13 -5.52 5.75 10.21
CA THR A 13 -4.50 5.93 11.25
C THR A 13 -3.36 4.95 11.07
N LEU A 14 -2.19 5.30 11.62
CA LEU A 14 -1.04 4.40 11.61
C LEU A 14 -1.32 3.13 12.41
N GLU A 15 -2.13 3.20 13.46
CA GLU A 15 -2.52 2.02 14.22
C GLU A 15 -3.33 1.05 13.36
N GLN A 16 -4.27 1.57 12.57
CA GLN A 16 -5.05 0.75 11.64
C GLN A 16 -4.14 0.16 10.56
N TYR A 17 -3.18 0.94 10.06
CA TYR A 17 -2.21 0.45 9.10
C TYR A 17 -1.42 -0.73 9.66
N ASP A 18 -0.90 -0.59 10.88
CA ASP A 18 -0.13 -1.67 11.52
C ASP A 18 -0.97 -2.94 11.67
N GLU A 19 -2.26 -2.80 12.00
CA GLU A 19 -3.16 -3.94 12.10
C GLU A 19 -3.40 -4.60 10.74
N VAL A 20 -3.55 -3.81 9.69
CA VAL A 20 -3.69 -4.32 8.31
C VAL A 20 -2.46 -5.13 7.91
N ILE A 21 -1.28 -4.59 8.14
CA ILE A 21 -0.01 -5.25 7.81
C ILE A 21 0.12 -6.58 8.57
N ALA A 22 -0.22 -6.59 9.85
CA ALA A 22 -0.19 -7.81 10.66
C ALA A 22 -1.15 -8.87 10.12
N LYS A 23 -2.36 -8.48 9.72
CA LYS A 23 -3.36 -9.41 9.16
C LYS A 23 -2.94 -9.96 7.80
N MET A 24 -2.14 -9.20 7.04
CA MET A 24 -1.57 -9.69 5.78
C MET A 24 -0.41 -10.67 5.99
N GLY A 25 0.08 -10.80 7.22
CA GLY A 25 1.24 -11.63 7.52
C GLY A 25 2.57 -10.98 7.17
N LEU A 26 2.59 -9.66 7.02
CA LEU A 26 3.80 -8.90 6.72
C LEU A 26 4.38 -8.31 8.00
N GLU A 27 5.69 -8.05 8.01
CA GLU A 27 6.38 -7.50 9.18
C GLU A 27 7.01 -6.15 8.84
N PRO A 28 7.03 -5.19 9.78
CA PRO A 28 7.72 -3.93 9.56
C PRO A 28 9.18 -4.14 9.18
N GLY A 29 9.63 -3.50 8.11
CA GLY A 29 10.99 -3.65 7.61
C GLY A 29 11.28 -4.97 6.92
N GLY A 30 10.29 -5.86 6.81
CA GLY A 30 10.43 -7.15 6.16
C GLY A 30 10.15 -7.13 4.66
N ALA A 31 10.01 -8.32 4.08
CA ALA A 31 9.69 -8.47 2.67
C ALA A 31 8.23 -8.11 2.40
N GLY A 32 7.99 -7.47 1.27
CA GLY A 32 6.64 -7.20 0.80
C GLY A 32 6.00 -8.39 0.10
N PRO A 33 4.78 -8.22 -0.41
CA PRO A 33 4.09 -9.26 -1.15
C PRO A 33 4.76 -9.52 -2.51
N PRO A 34 4.47 -10.68 -3.15
CA PRO A 34 4.97 -10.95 -4.49
C PRO A 34 4.64 -9.81 -5.46
N HIS A 35 5.59 -9.45 -6.31
CA HIS A 35 5.48 -8.35 -7.29
C HIS A 35 5.50 -6.95 -6.69
N GLY A 36 5.49 -6.81 -5.36
CA GLY A 36 5.67 -5.54 -4.69
C GLY A 36 7.17 -5.26 -4.55
N LEU A 37 7.65 -4.17 -5.16
CA LEU A 37 9.07 -3.86 -5.24
C LEU A 37 9.54 -2.92 -4.13
N PHE A 38 8.67 -2.01 -3.70
CA PHE A 38 8.98 -1.05 -2.65
C PHE A 38 7.70 -0.49 -2.05
N HIS A 39 7.74 -0.12 -0.77
CA HIS A 39 6.57 0.34 -0.05
C HIS A 39 6.98 1.20 1.14
N TRP A 40 6.26 2.29 1.37
CA TRP A 40 6.39 3.06 2.59
C TRP A 40 5.08 3.75 2.92
N VAL A 41 4.91 4.12 4.19
CA VAL A 41 3.71 4.77 4.71
C VAL A 41 4.09 5.95 5.57
N THR A 42 3.26 6.98 5.54
CA THR A 42 3.43 8.15 6.41
C THR A 42 2.06 8.67 6.86
N ALA A 43 2.06 9.32 8.00
CA ALA A 43 0.88 10.06 8.45
C ALA A 43 0.79 11.38 7.70
N THR A 44 -0.44 11.81 7.39
CA THR A 44 -0.71 13.10 6.76
C THR A 44 -1.66 13.89 7.66
N GLU A 45 -1.97 15.14 7.30
CA GLU A 45 -2.87 15.97 8.10
C GLU A 45 -4.25 15.33 8.27
N ASP A 46 -4.75 14.65 7.24
CA ASP A 46 -6.12 14.13 7.23
C ASP A 46 -6.20 12.61 7.29
N GLY A 47 -5.08 11.91 7.38
CA GLY A 47 -5.08 10.45 7.43
C GLY A 47 -3.70 9.86 7.25
N ILE A 48 -3.59 8.88 6.37
CA ILE A 48 -2.31 8.25 6.02
C ILE A 48 -2.14 8.18 4.51
N GLN A 49 -0.90 8.10 4.06
CA GLN A 49 -0.56 7.91 2.67
C GLN A 49 0.40 6.73 2.55
N VAL A 50 0.08 5.84 1.62
CA VAL A 50 0.91 4.69 1.27
C VAL A 50 1.44 4.91 -0.14
N THR A 51 2.73 4.68 -0.33
CA THR A 51 3.35 4.77 -1.65
C THR A 51 4.01 3.45 -1.96
N ASP A 52 3.61 2.84 -3.06
CA ASP A 52 4.11 1.54 -3.51
C ASP A 52 4.75 1.65 -4.87
N VAL A 53 5.72 0.77 -5.13
CA VAL A 53 6.19 0.50 -6.48
C VAL A 53 5.93 -0.99 -6.75
N TRP A 54 5.26 -1.28 -7.84
CA TRP A 54 4.89 -2.65 -8.25
C TRP A 54 5.47 -2.94 -9.63
N ASP A 55 5.70 -4.21 -9.94
CA ASP A 55 6.22 -4.57 -11.26
C ASP A 55 5.19 -4.41 -12.37
N SER A 56 3.89 -4.37 -12.03
CA SER A 56 2.81 -4.03 -12.98
C SER A 56 1.59 -3.50 -12.27
N LYS A 57 0.76 -2.75 -13.00
CA LYS A 57 -0.52 -2.26 -12.47
C LYS A 57 -1.47 -3.41 -12.16
N GLU A 58 -1.49 -4.43 -13.01
CA GLU A 58 -2.33 -5.61 -12.85
C GLU A 58 -2.00 -6.35 -11.55
N ALA A 59 -0.72 -6.49 -11.22
CA ALA A 59 -0.30 -7.13 -9.98
C ALA A 59 -0.78 -6.35 -8.75
N PHE A 60 -0.70 -5.02 -8.80
CA PHE A 60 -1.25 -4.18 -7.74
C PHE A 60 -2.77 -4.35 -7.62
N GLU A 61 -3.48 -4.28 -8.74
CA GLU A 61 -4.94 -4.38 -8.73
C GLU A 61 -5.42 -5.72 -8.19
N GLN A 62 -4.72 -6.80 -8.51
CA GLN A 62 -5.03 -8.12 -7.97
C GLN A 62 -4.81 -8.15 -6.46
N PHE A 63 -3.68 -7.63 -6.00
CA PHE A 63 -3.38 -7.56 -4.58
C PHE A 63 -4.41 -6.70 -3.84
N ALA A 64 -4.78 -5.57 -4.42
CA ALA A 64 -5.77 -4.68 -3.83
C ALA A 64 -7.12 -5.37 -3.68
N ALA A 65 -7.56 -6.11 -4.69
CA ALA A 65 -8.84 -6.82 -4.64
C ALA A 65 -8.81 -7.98 -3.64
N GLU A 66 -7.70 -8.71 -3.53
CA GLU A 66 -7.60 -9.89 -2.69
C GLU A 66 -7.23 -9.59 -1.24
N GLN A 67 -6.47 -8.53 -0.98
CA GLN A 67 -5.93 -8.22 0.34
C GLN A 67 -6.32 -6.84 0.86
N ILE A 68 -6.00 -5.78 0.12
CA ILE A 68 -6.19 -4.41 0.63
C ILE A 68 -7.66 -4.14 0.93
N GLY A 69 -8.54 -4.39 -0.03
CA GLY A 69 -9.97 -4.13 0.12
C GLY A 69 -10.60 -4.88 1.29
N PRO A 70 -10.51 -6.23 1.30
CA PRO A 70 -11.11 -7.01 2.38
C PRO A 70 -10.52 -6.72 3.76
N ILE A 71 -9.19 -6.58 3.86
CA ILE A 71 -8.54 -6.41 5.16
C ILE A 71 -8.75 -5.00 5.72
N THR A 72 -8.68 -3.96 4.88
CA THR A 72 -8.97 -2.60 5.35
C THR A 72 -10.42 -2.46 5.81
N ALA A 73 -11.35 -3.12 5.14
CA ALA A 73 -12.75 -3.15 5.57
C ALA A 73 -12.91 -3.85 6.92
N GLU A 74 -12.22 -4.98 7.11
CA GLU A 74 -12.25 -5.73 8.37
C GLU A 74 -11.70 -4.91 9.55
N VAL A 75 -10.61 -4.20 9.33
CA VAL A 75 -9.98 -3.36 10.36
C VAL A 75 -10.78 -2.09 10.62
N GLY A 76 -11.57 -1.64 9.66
CA GLY A 76 -12.38 -0.44 9.81
C GLY A 76 -11.70 0.82 9.31
N VAL A 77 -10.72 0.68 8.41
CA VAL A 77 -10.10 1.85 7.77
C VAL A 77 -11.16 2.55 6.91
N PRO A 78 -11.37 3.86 7.10
CA PRO A 78 -12.32 4.58 6.24
C PRO A 78 -11.87 4.52 4.78
N GLY A 79 -12.78 4.25 3.90
CA GLY A 79 -12.44 4.12 2.50
C GLY A 79 -13.65 4.32 1.60
N PRO A 80 -13.47 4.21 0.29
CA PRO A 80 -12.27 3.71 -0.39
C PRO A 80 -11.12 4.73 -0.40
N PRO A 81 -9.87 4.27 -0.59
CA PRO A 81 -8.74 5.21 -0.71
C PRO A 81 -8.77 5.92 -2.06
N GLU A 82 -8.15 7.11 -2.09
CA GLU A 82 -7.86 7.79 -3.34
C GLU A 82 -6.55 7.21 -3.88
N ILE A 83 -6.59 6.66 -5.09
CA ILE A 83 -5.43 5.99 -5.69
C ILE A 83 -5.00 6.71 -6.96
N THR A 84 -3.71 7.04 -7.05
CA THR A 84 -3.10 7.64 -8.23
C THR A 84 -1.98 6.72 -8.70
N PHE A 85 -1.90 6.50 -10.02
CA PHE A 85 -0.85 5.68 -10.61
C PHE A 85 0.11 6.53 -11.41
N HIS A 86 1.39 6.16 -11.36
CA HIS A 86 2.44 6.79 -12.15
C HIS A 86 3.33 5.71 -12.77
N GLU A 87 3.70 5.89 -14.02
CA GLU A 87 4.69 5.02 -14.65
C GLU A 87 6.06 5.35 -14.07
N VAL A 88 6.76 4.33 -13.57
CA VAL A 88 8.05 4.54 -12.92
C VAL A 88 9.16 4.51 -13.96
N HIS A 89 9.91 5.60 -14.06
CA HIS A 89 11.07 5.67 -14.93
C HIS A 89 12.27 4.94 -14.31
N ASN A 90 12.47 5.12 -13.01
CA ASN A 90 13.55 4.47 -12.27
C ASN A 90 13.25 4.46 -10.78
N TYR A 91 13.69 3.43 -10.08
CA TYR A 91 13.68 3.39 -8.62
C TYR A 91 14.95 2.68 -8.14
N LEU A 92 15.40 3.05 -6.95
CA LEU A 92 16.58 2.44 -6.34
C LEU A 92 16.17 1.86 -4.98
N THR A 93 16.82 0.77 -4.61
CA THR A 93 16.66 0.16 -3.29
C THR A 93 18.01 0.11 -2.60
N ALA A 94 17.97 -0.05 -1.26
CA ALA A 94 19.22 -0.18 -0.51
C ALA A 94 19.95 -1.44 -0.95
N GLY A 95 21.16 -1.26 -1.35
CA GLY A 95 22.11 -2.18 -1.89
C GLY A 95 21.96 -3.65 -1.79
#